data_10f3ee78a83cd92d49431dfdb0ed8c7f
#
_entry.id   10f3ee78a83cd92d49431dfdb0ed8c7f
#
_cell.length_a   1.000
_cell.length_b   1.000
_cell.length_c   1.000
_cell.angle_alpha   90.00
_cell.angle_beta   90.00
_cell.angle_gamma   90.00
#
_symmetry.space_group_name_H-M   'P 1'
#
loop_
_entity.id
_entity.type
_entity.pdbx_description
1 polymer ?
#
loop_
_entity_poly.entity_id
_entity_poly.type
_entity_poly.pdbx_seq_one_letter_code
_entity_poly.pdbx_strand_id
1 'polypeptide(L)'
;MNYPIDFNIASSNQIEEALDERIHRLRLSRNWTREKLAQEAGVSIRTVANLEEGRGVTFNTIIRIMKALNLQGNLSALLPDPTIRPMELLETGGKERKRASTKRKESETPGGPWKWKE
;
A
#
# COMPACT_ATOMS: atom_id res chain seq x y z
N MET A 1 -9.96 -13.99 -20.31
CA MET A 1 -10.89 -13.19 -19.52
C MET A 1 -10.48 -13.13 -18.09
N ASN A 2 -10.50 -11.94 -17.53
CA ASN A 2 -10.10 -11.78 -16.14
C ASN A 2 -11.30 -11.75 -15.24
N TYR A 3 -11.25 -12.54 -14.19
CA TYR A 3 -12.29 -12.51 -13.21
C TYR A 3 -11.89 -11.57 -12.10
N PRO A 4 -12.86 -10.87 -11.50
CA PRO A 4 -12.53 -9.99 -10.38
C PRO A 4 -11.95 -10.82 -9.24
N ILE A 5 -10.94 -10.27 -8.60
CA ILE A 5 -10.33 -10.91 -7.46
C ILE A 5 -10.94 -10.35 -6.20
N ASP A 6 -11.21 -11.22 -5.25
CA ASP A 6 -11.66 -10.78 -3.94
C ASP A 6 -10.42 -10.52 -3.12
N PHE A 7 -10.13 -9.25 -2.88
CA PHE A 7 -8.93 -8.86 -2.14
C PHE A 7 -8.94 -9.35 -0.71
N ASN A 8 -10.11 -9.72 -0.19
CA ASN A 8 -10.17 -10.19 1.19
C ASN A 8 -9.58 -11.60 1.34
N ILE A 9 -9.54 -12.37 0.26
CA ILE A 9 -9.03 -13.74 0.34
C ILE A 9 -7.84 -13.97 -0.57
N ALA A 10 -7.45 -13.00 -1.37
CA ALA A 10 -6.33 -13.16 -2.29
C ALA A 10 -5.02 -13.06 -1.54
N SER A 11 -3.99 -13.69 -2.05
CA SER A 11 -2.66 -13.57 -1.49
C SER A 11 -2.09 -12.21 -1.83
N SER A 12 -1.05 -11.79 -1.13
CA SER A 12 -0.43 -10.50 -1.42
C SER A 12 0.08 -10.45 -2.85
N ASN A 13 0.62 -11.56 -3.35
CA ASN A 13 1.12 -11.57 -4.72
C ASN A 13 -0.02 -11.45 -5.73
N GLN A 14 -1.16 -12.06 -5.44
CA GLN A 14 -2.31 -11.93 -6.33
C GLN A 14 -2.84 -10.51 -6.36
N ILE A 15 -2.85 -9.85 -5.21
CA ILE A 15 -3.29 -8.46 -5.14
C ILE A 15 -2.32 -7.58 -5.91
N GLU A 16 -1.02 -7.80 -5.73
CA GLU A 16 -0.02 -7.01 -6.44
C GLU A 16 -0.16 -7.18 -7.94
N GLU A 17 -0.34 -8.40 -8.41
CA GLU A 17 -0.52 -8.65 -9.83
C GLU A 17 -1.75 -7.96 -10.36
N ALA A 18 -2.84 -7.99 -9.60
CA ALA A 18 -4.07 -7.35 -10.03
C ALA A 18 -3.89 -5.84 -10.16
N LEU A 19 -3.17 -5.23 -9.22
CA LEU A 19 -2.94 -3.80 -9.26
C LEU A 19 -1.99 -3.42 -10.38
N ASP A 20 -0.95 -4.23 -10.60
CA ASP A 20 -0.03 -3.99 -11.70
C ASP A 20 -0.76 -4.06 -13.03
N GLU A 21 -1.67 -5.01 -13.15
CA GLU A 21 -2.44 -5.14 -14.38
C GLU A 21 -3.35 -3.93 -14.60
N ARG A 22 -3.92 -3.40 -13.53
CA ARG A 22 -4.76 -2.22 -13.63
C ARG A 22 -3.96 -1.01 -14.11
N ILE A 23 -2.74 -0.87 -13.61
CA ILE A 23 -1.88 0.23 -14.04
C ILE A 23 -1.56 0.09 -15.51
N HIS A 24 -1.26 -1.13 -15.94
CA HIS A 24 -0.99 -1.40 -17.34
C HIS A 24 -2.17 -1.00 -18.22
N ARG A 25 -3.38 -1.41 -17.82
CA ARG A 25 -4.57 -1.08 -18.60
C ARG A 25 -4.88 0.40 -18.59
N LEU A 26 -4.66 1.07 -17.47
CA LEU A 26 -4.89 2.50 -17.40
C LEU A 26 -3.94 3.25 -18.32
N ARG A 27 -2.70 2.79 -18.40
CA ARG A 27 -1.75 3.39 -19.31
C ARG A 27 -2.22 3.24 -20.75
N LEU A 28 -2.61 2.01 -21.09
CA LEU A 28 -3.07 1.76 -22.47
C LEU A 28 -4.34 2.53 -22.80
N SER A 29 -5.23 2.70 -21.82
CA SER A 29 -6.47 3.45 -22.06
C SER A 29 -6.19 4.91 -22.37
N ARG A 30 -5.04 5.42 -21.98
CA ARG A 30 -4.66 6.78 -22.32
C ARG A 30 -3.82 6.83 -23.59
N ASN A 31 -3.63 5.70 -24.20
CA ASN A 31 -2.80 5.59 -25.42
C ASN A 31 -1.38 6.05 -25.14
N TRP A 32 -0.86 5.73 -23.96
CA TRP A 32 0.49 6.09 -23.57
C TRP A 32 1.41 4.89 -23.72
N THR A 33 2.65 5.15 -24.14
CA THR A 33 3.69 4.14 -24.15
C THR A 33 4.29 4.05 -22.74
N ARG A 34 5.06 3.02 -22.49
CA ARG A 34 5.80 2.94 -21.23
C ARG A 34 6.73 4.13 -21.08
N GLU A 35 7.31 4.56 -22.19
CA GLU A 35 8.20 5.71 -22.19
C GLU A 35 7.44 6.96 -21.74
N LYS A 36 6.24 7.16 -22.24
CA LYS A 36 5.44 8.31 -21.88
C LYS A 36 5.09 8.30 -20.38
N LEU A 37 4.66 7.14 -19.89
CA LEU A 37 4.34 7.03 -18.48
C LEU A 37 5.56 7.27 -17.61
N ALA A 38 6.71 6.72 -18.01
CA ALA A 38 7.95 6.92 -17.25
C ALA A 38 8.30 8.40 -17.19
N GLN A 39 8.17 9.08 -18.29
CA GLN A 39 8.48 10.50 -18.36
C GLN A 39 7.56 11.29 -17.45
N GLU A 40 6.26 11.01 -17.50
CA GLU A 40 5.30 11.74 -16.69
C GLU A 40 5.45 11.43 -15.20
N ALA A 41 5.86 10.22 -14.87
CA ALA A 41 6.00 9.83 -13.48
C ALA A 41 7.38 10.17 -12.89
N GLY A 42 8.33 10.55 -13.74
CA GLY A 42 9.67 10.85 -13.26
C GLY A 42 10.44 9.62 -12.86
N VAL A 43 10.22 8.51 -13.54
CA VAL A 43 10.93 7.26 -13.27
C VAL A 43 11.51 6.74 -14.58
N SER A 44 12.33 5.70 -14.51
CA SER A 44 12.92 5.15 -15.71
C SER A 44 11.93 4.25 -16.43
N ILE A 45 12.17 4.04 -17.72
CA ILE A 45 11.35 3.13 -18.49
C ILE A 45 11.44 1.73 -17.92
N ARG A 46 12.65 1.35 -17.45
CA ARG A 46 12.83 0.05 -16.85
C ARG A 46 11.96 -0.10 -15.60
N THR A 47 11.78 0.96 -14.84
CA THR A 47 10.93 0.90 -13.65
C THR A 47 9.48 0.62 -14.04
N VAL A 48 8.99 1.28 -15.09
CA VAL A 48 7.63 1.01 -15.57
C VAL A 48 7.51 -0.43 -16.05
N ALA A 49 8.52 -0.90 -16.78
CA ALA A 49 8.51 -2.28 -17.26
C ALA A 49 8.52 -3.27 -16.10
N ASN A 50 9.33 -2.99 -15.07
CA ASN A 50 9.38 -3.87 -13.91
C ASN A 50 8.04 -3.95 -13.22
N LEU A 51 7.36 -2.83 -13.10
CA LEU A 51 6.06 -2.83 -12.47
C LEU A 51 5.06 -3.64 -13.28
N GLU A 52 5.00 -3.39 -14.57
CA GLU A 52 4.00 -4.07 -15.41
C GLU A 52 4.29 -5.56 -15.58
N GLU A 53 5.55 -5.95 -15.41
CA GLU A 53 5.92 -7.34 -15.54
C GLU A 53 5.97 -8.07 -14.19
N GLY A 54 5.52 -7.40 -13.15
CA GLY A 54 5.39 -8.08 -11.86
C GLY A 54 6.67 -8.24 -11.08
N ARG A 55 7.70 -7.44 -11.39
CA ARG A 55 8.97 -7.59 -10.69
C ARG A 55 9.03 -6.75 -9.42
N GLY A 56 8.01 -5.97 -9.17
CA GLY A 56 7.99 -5.18 -7.96
C GLY A 56 8.71 -3.86 -8.11
N VAL A 57 8.23 -2.86 -7.40
CA VAL A 57 8.84 -1.54 -7.35
C VAL A 57 8.57 -1.00 -5.96
N THR A 58 9.20 0.10 -5.62
CA THR A 58 8.97 0.69 -4.30
C THR A 58 7.58 1.34 -4.28
N PHE A 59 7.08 1.52 -3.07
CA PHE A 59 5.78 2.16 -2.89
C PHE A 59 5.82 3.59 -3.41
N ASN A 60 6.94 4.29 -3.23
CA ASN A 60 7.06 5.65 -3.75
C ASN A 60 6.90 5.67 -5.28
N THR A 61 7.41 4.66 -5.95
CA THR A 61 7.25 4.55 -7.39
C THR A 61 5.78 4.40 -7.76
N ILE A 62 5.04 3.59 -7.00
CA ILE A 62 3.60 3.42 -7.23
C ILE A 62 2.91 4.77 -7.12
N ILE A 63 3.24 5.54 -6.08
CA ILE A 63 2.63 6.85 -5.89
C ILE A 63 2.94 7.76 -7.07
N ARG A 64 4.18 7.76 -7.55
CA ARG A 64 4.56 8.60 -8.69
C ARG A 64 3.79 8.22 -9.94
N ILE A 65 3.60 6.94 -10.16
CA ILE A 65 2.87 6.46 -11.32
C ILE A 65 1.40 6.83 -11.21
N MET A 66 0.81 6.67 -10.03
CA MET A 66 -0.58 7.05 -9.84
C MET A 66 -0.79 8.55 -10.03
N LYS A 67 0.18 9.36 -9.60
CA LYS A 67 0.08 10.79 -9.83
C LYS A 67 0.14 11.11 -11.32
N ALA A 68 1.01 10.42 -12.05
CA ALA A 68 1.11 10.62 -13.49
C ALA A 68 -0.19 10.28 -14.20
N LEU A 69 -0.91 9.29 -13.67
CA LEU A 69 -2.20 8.89 -14.21
C LEU A 69 -3.36 9.69 -13.62
N ASN A 70 -3.05 10.67 -12.77
CA ASN A 70 -4.05 11.52 -12.13
C ASN A 70 -4.98 10.72 -11.22
N LEU A 71 -4.42 9.73 -10.54
CA LEU A 71 -5.18 8.87 -9.65
C LEU A 71 -4.76 9.05 -8.19
N GLN A 72 -4.04 10.14 -7.88
CA GLN A 72 -3.58 10.34 -6.51
C GLN A 72 -4.72 10.45 -5.52
N GLY A 73 -5.90 10.86 -5.98
CA GLY A 73 -7.03 10.94 -5.08
C GLY A 73 -7.45 9.59 -4.53
N ASN A 74 -7.16 8.52 -5.26
CA ASN A 74 -7.49 7.19 -4.78
C ASN A 74 -6.60 6.77 -3.63
N LEU A 75 -5.44 7.42 -3.47
CA LEU A 75 -4.53 7.06 -2.41
C LEU A 75 -5.07 7.41 -1.04
N SER A 76 -5.92 8.42 -0.95
CA SER A 76 -6.48 8.79 0.34
C SER A 76 -7.43 7.72 0.85
N ALA A 77 -7.97 6.89 -0.04
CA ALA A 77 -8.84 5.80 0.34
C ALA A 77 -8.10 4.49 0.51
N LEU A 78 -6.79 4.49 0.20
CA LEU A 78 -6.01 3.27 0.30
C LEU A 78 -5.95 2.77 1.74
N LEU A 79 -5.79 3.68 2.67
CA LEU A 79 -5.78 3.35 4.08
C LEU A 79 -6.74 4.28 4.78
N PRO A 80 -7.49 3.78 5.75
CA PRO A 80 -8.39 4.65 6.49
C PRO A 80 -7.60 5.65 7.33
N ASP A 81 -8.11 6.86 7.43
CA ASP A 81 -7.49 7.88 8.27
C ASP A 81 -8.11 7.77 9.66
N PRO A 82 -7.39 7.30 10.65
CA PRO A 82 -7.97 7.08 11.96
C PRO A 82 -8.42 8.36 12.67
N THR A 83 -7.90 9.50 12.24
CA THR A 83 -8.24 10.73 12.93
C THR A 83 -9.63 11.23 12.58
N ILE A 84 -10.24 10.74 11.51
CA ILE A 84 -11.57 11.18 11.12
C ILE A 84 -12.64 10.16 11.44
N ARG A 85 -12.31 9.14 12.25
CA ARG A 85 -13.29 8.16 12.66
C ARG A 85 -13.85 8.54 14.03
N PRO A 86 -15.09 8.98 14.09
CA PRO A 86 -15.63 9.47 15.37
C PRO A 86 -15.61 8.43 16.48
N MET A 87 -15.91 7.17 16.15
CA MET A 87 -15.95 6.15 17.19
C MET A 87 -14.58 5.94 17.81
N GLU A 88 -13.55 5.92 17.00
CA GLU A 88 -12.21 5.75 17.54
C GLU A 88 -11.80 6.94 18.37
N LEU A 89 -12.17 8.13 17.95
CA LEU A 89 -11.84 9.31 18.71
C LEU A 89 -12.53 9.31 20.05
N LEU A 90 -13.75 8.82 20.09
CA LEU A 90 -14.47 8.76 21.36
C LEU A 90 -13.79 7.76 22.31
N GLU A 91 -13.31 6.64 21.77
CA GLU A 91 -12.66 5.65 22.61
C GLU A 91 -11.35 6.16 23.19
N THR A 92 -10.69 7.06 22.50
CA THR A 92 -9.42 7.57 22.97
C THR A 92 -9.57 8.93 23.64
N GLY A 93 -10.78 9.37 23.88
CA GLY A 93 -10.98 10.68 24.49
C GLY A 93 -10.66 11.80 23.53
N GLY A 94 -10.80 11.57 22.25
CA GLY A 94 -10.52 12.58 21.26
C GLY A 94 -9.06 12.69 20.89
N LYS A 95 -8.24 11.76 21.36
CA LYS A 95 -6.81 11.81 21.05
C LYS A 95 -6.38 10.60 20.28
N GLU A 96 -5.43 10.81 19.42
CA GLU A 96 -4.86 9.74 18.64
C GLU A 96 -3.74 9.09 19.44
N ARG A 97 -3.65 7.77 19.42
CA ARG A 97 -2.60 7.09 20.14
C ARG A 97 -1.30 7.30 19.42
N LYS A 98 -0.26 7.65 20.16
CA LYS A 98 1.03 7.90 19.56
C LYS A 98 1.96 6.72 19.64
N ARG A 99 1.65 5.72 20.43
CA ARG A 99 2.46 4.52 20.51
C ARG A 99 1.62 3.37 21.05
N ALA A 100 2.00 2.20 20.66
CA ALA A 100 1.29 1.02 21.09
C ALA A 100 1.51 0.77 22.56
N SER A 101 0.50 0.17 23.19
CA SER A 101 0.57 -0.21 24.58
C SER A 101 0.44 -1.72 24.65
N THR A 102 1.43 -2.37 25.24
CA THR A 102 1.35 -3.81 25.31
C THR A 102 1.27 -4.19 26.71
N LYS A 103 0.22 -3.93 27.37
CA LYS A 103 0.08 -4.27 28.67
C LYS A 103 0.19 -5.67 28.84
N ARG A 104 0.38 -6.20 29.68
CA ARG A 104 0.36 -7.51 29.99
C ARG A 104 1.49 -8.24 29.55
N LYS A 105 2.08 -7.82 28.66
CA LYS A 105 3.10 -8.51 28.23
C LYS A 105 4.03 -8.77 29.27
N GLU A 106 4.30 -7.84 30.00
CA GLU A 106 5.22 -8.04 30.99
C GLU A 106 4.76 -9.09 31.84
N SER A 107 3.57 -9.25 32.00
CA SER A 107 3.16 -10.26 32.91
C SER A 107 3.41 -11.57 32.31
N GLU A 108 3.42 -11.72 31.08
CA GLU A 108 3.57 -12.98 30.57
C GLU A 108 4.92 -13.37 30.45
N THR A 109 5.73 -12.59 30.49
CA THR A 109 7.00 -13.00 30.26
C THR A 109 7.56 -13.38 31.43
N PRO A 110 7.93 -14.14 31.63
CA PRO A 110 8.45 -14.43 32.72
C PRO A 110 9.72 -14.11 32.72
N GLY A 111 9.78 -13.66 32.74
CA GLY A 111 10.65 -13.39 32.80
C GLY A 111 11.32 -13.74 32.28
N GLY A 112 11.09 -13.86 32.04
CA GLY A 112 11.57 -13.94 31.65
C GLY A 112 12.21 -14.22 31.18
N PRO A 113 12.42 -14.35 30.93
CA PRO A 113 12.95 -14.74 30.54
C PRO A 113 13.57 -14.71 29.66
N TRP A 114 13.50 -14.62 29.21
CA TRP A 114 14.10 -14.63 28.30
C TRP A 114 15.02 -13.72 28.19
N LYS A 115 15.21 -13.58 28.54
CA LYS A 115 15.81 -12.90 28.54
C LYS A 115 16.97 -13.00 28.22
N TRP A 116 17.32 -13.05 27.63
CA TRP A 116 18.32 -13.08 27.20
C TRP A 116 19.32 -12.93 27.75
N LYS A 117 18.99 -13.20 28.32
CA LYS A 117 19.56 -13.03 28.81
C LYS A 117 20.31 -12.82 29.16
N GLU A 118 20.33 -12.88 29.40
CA GLU A 118 20.78 -12.49 29.75
C GLU A 118 21.23 -12.65 29.93
#